data_97253ef400283128abeeec3fbd89f6f4
#
_entry.id   97253ef400283128abeeec3fbd89f6f4
#
_cell.length_a   1.000
_cell.length_b   1.000
_cell.length_c   1.000
_cell.angle_alpha   90.00
_cell.angle_beta   90.00
_cell.angle_gamma   90.00
#
_symmetry.space_group_name_H-M   'P 1'
#
loop_
_entity.id
_entity.type
_entity.pdbx_description
1 polymer ?
#
loop_
_entity_poly.entity_id
_entity_poly.type
_entity_poly.pdbx_seq_one_letter_code
_entity_poly.pdbx_strand_id
1 'polypeptide(L)'
;KVSFWLFPFLGLIALYILKSSFPSNFAVFAVFALLLLFFISLFGLISFIFTNRFLFFGIFNAALFFSLFLEAFYYSLALILSLSWVFTVFYWLALFLAVVFLFKEFFEFYGISLKGKIGIVGVVLGFVVFELFLIVSFLPLGFVNAAAFLTLFALLIRDSLAQHFQGFLNFPFILRELTYFILVGLIIFAASRWGI
;
A
#
# COMPACT_ATOMS: atom_id res chain seq x y z
N LYS A 1 16.05 7.37 2.83
CA LYS A 1 14.63 7.59 2.61
C LYS A 1 13.86 6.60 3.46
N VAL A 2 12.73 7.02 4.02
CA VAL A 2 11.99 6.26 5.06
C VAL A 2 11.48 4.93 4.53
N SER A 3 10.94 4.89 3.30
CA SER A 3 10.42 3.65 2.69
C SER A 3 11.48 2.55 2.59
N PHE A 4 12.73 2.90 2.37
CA PHE A 4 13.83 1.94 2.29
C PHE A 4 14.06 1.19 3.61
N TRP A 5 13.89 1.89 4.73
CA TRP A 5 14.01 1.27 6.07
C TRP A 5 12.75 0.55 6.51
N LEU A 6 11.58 1.04 6.09
CA LEU A 6 10.31 0.38 6.38
C LEU A 6 10.14 -0.95 5.65
N PHE A 7 10.70 -1.07 4.43
CA PHE A 7 10.52 -2.25 3.59
C PHE A 7 10.90 -3.58 4.26
N PRO A 8 12.09 -3.76 4.89
CA PRO A 8 12.42 -5.02 5.52
C PRO A 8 11.51 -5.36 6.70
N PHE A 9 11.09 -4.36 7.48
CA PHE A 9 10.17 -4.59 8.61
C PHE A 9 8.79 -5.02 8.13
N LEU A 10 8.16 -4.22 7.28
CA LEU A 10 6.84 -4.52 6.75
C LEU A 10 6.86 -5.81 5.92
N GLY A 11 7.92 -6.03 5.14
CA GLY A 11 8.09 -7.26 4.38
C GLY A 11 8.14 -8.51 5.25
N LEU A 12 8.91 -8.51 6.35
CA LEU A 12 9.01 -9.65 7.26
C LEU A 12 7.68 -9.95 7.96
N ILE A 13 6.96 -8.93 8.41
CA ILE A 13 5.66 -9.10 9.06
C ILE A 13 4.63 -9.61 8.06
N ALA A 14 4.56 -9.02 6.86
CA ALA A 14 3.68 -9.49 5.79
C ALA A 14 3.93 -10.96 5.43
N LEU A 15 5.21 -11.37 5.40
CA LEU A 15 5.61 -12.76 5.17
C LEU A 15 5.15 -13.71 6.26
N TYR A 16 5.27 -13.29 7.52
CA TYR A 16 4.80 -14.07 8.66
C TYR A 16 3.28 -14.30 8.58
N ILE A 17 2.52 -13.24 8.24
CA ILE A 17 1.07 -13.30 8.06
C ILE A 17 0.70 -14.23 6.90
N LEU A 18 1.36 -14.08 5.76
CA LEU A 18 1.11 -14.92 4.58
C LEU A 18 1.43 -16.40 4.86
N LYS A 19 2.52 -16.66 5.59
CA LYS A 19 2.88 -18.03 5.98
C LYS A 19 1.80 -18.70 6.85
N SER A 20 1.16 -17.95 7.74
CA SER A 20 0.09 -18.49 8.60
C SER A 20 -1.21 -18.77 7.85
N SER A 21 -1.42 -18.13 6.69
CA SER A 21 -2.70 -18.11 5.98
C SER A 21 -2.72 -18.93 4.69
N PHE A 22 -1.54 -19.27 4.14
CA PHE A 22 -1.42 -19.96 2.87
C PHE A 22 -0.54 -21.22 2.97
N PRO A 23 -0.72 -22.21 2.05
CA PRO A 23 0.16 -23.37 1.98
C PRO A 23 1.64 -22.95 1.87
N SER A 24 2.51 -23.74 2.51
CA SER A 24 3.94 -23.44 2.67
C SER A 24 4.67 -23.01 1.39
N ASN A 25 4.30 -23.59 0.24
CA ASN A 25 4.96 -23.29 -1.04
C ASN A 25 4.71 -21.86 -1.55
N PHE A 26 3.50 -21.33 -1.35
CA PHE A 26 3.18 -19.95 -1.75
C PHE A 26 3.90 -18.93 -0.86
N ALA A 27 3.94 -19.20 0.44
CA ALA A 27 4.66 -18.35 1.38
C ALA A 27 6.17 -18.30 1.06
N VAL A 28 6.79 -19.42 0.73
CA VAL A 28 8.21 -19.49 0.33
C VAL A 28 8.46 -18.66 -0.94
N PHE A 29 7.57 -18.75 -1.93
CA PHE A 29 7.71 -17.95 -3.16
C PHE A 29 7.55 -16.45 -2.89
N ALA A 30 6.60 -16.05 -2.06
CA ALA A 30 6.41 -14.65 -1.67
C ALA A 30 7.62 -14.10 -0.88
N VAL A 31 8.20 -14.90 0.03
CA VAL A 31 9.46 -14.58 0.73
C VAL A 31 10.57 -14.33 -0.27
N PHE A 32 10.75 -15.27 -1.22
CA PHE A 32 11.82 -15.17 -2.21
C PHE A 32 11.67 -13.94 -3.09
N ALA A 33 10.46 -13.64 -3.55
CA ALA A 33 10.17 -12.45 -4.37
C ALA A 33 10.46 -11.14 -3.61
N LEU A 34 10.06 -11.04 -2.34
CA LEU A 34 10.33 -9.87 -1.51
C LEU A 34 11.81 -9.71 -1.17
N LEU A 35 12.52 -10.81 -0.87
CA LEU A 35 13.97 -10.78 -0.67
C LEU A 35 14.69 -10.36 -1.95
N LEU A 36 14.27 -10.85 -3.10
CA LEU A 36 14.84 -10.48 -4.39
C LEU A 36 14.64 -8.99 -4.68
N LEU A 37 13.45 -8.45 -4.43
CA LEU A 37 13.18 -7.01 -4.53
C LEU A 37 14.05 -6.20 -3.55
N PHE A 38 14.23 -6.68 -2.34
CA PHE A 38 15.09 -6.05 -1.34
C PHE A 38 16.57 -6.07 -1.77
N PHE A 39 17.07 -7.20 -2.27
CA PHE A 39 18.44 -7.29 -2.81
C PHE A 39 18.65 -6.37 -4.01
N ILE A 40 17.72 -6.33 -4.95
CA ILE A 40 17.78 -5.42 -6.10
C ILE A 40 17.83 -3.96 -5.63
N SER A 41 17.05 -3.61 -4.59
CA SER A 41 17.05 -2.25 -4.04
C SER A 41 18.35 -1.89 -3.31
N LEU A 42 18.93 -2.83 -2.57
CA LEU A 42 20.17 -2.63 -1.81
C LEU A 42 21.40 -2.39 -2.71
N PHE A 43 21.54 -3.15 -3.78
CA PHE A 43 22.74 -3.11 -4.62
C PHE A 43 22.73 -1.99 -5.67
N GLY A 44 21.69 -1.13 -5.70
CA GLY A 44 21.61 -0.06 -6.69
C GLY A 44 21.58 -0.54 -8.15
N LEU A 45 21.43 -1.86 -8.36
CA LEU A 45 21.29 -2.49 -9.68
C LEU A 45 20.03 -2.01 -10.41
N ILE A 46 19.15 -1.31 -9.70
CA ILE A 46 17.92 -0.71 -10.21
C ILE A 46 18.19 0.21 -11.41
N SER A 47 19.28 0.98 -11.37
CA SER A 47 19.65 1.84 -12.49
C SER A 47 20.15 1.07 -13.71
N PHE A 48 20.63 -0.16 -13.51
CA PHE A 48 21.18 -1.02 -14.57
C PHE A 48 20.15 -1.97 -15.18
N ILE A 49 19.22 -2.50 -14.36
CA ILE A 49 18.24 -3.51 -14.79
C ILE A 49 16.95 -2.85 -15.28
N PHE A 50 16.55 -1.72 -14.66
CA PHE A 50 15.31 -1.03 -15.00
C PHE A 50 15.63 0.31 -15.66
N THR A 51 15.37 0.41 -16.95
CA THR A 51 15.44 1.67 -17.71
C THR A 51 14.49 2.75 -17.19
N ASN A 52 13.52 2.38 -16.35
CA ASN A 52 12.55 3.31 -15.80
C ASN A 52 12.50 3.26 -14.25
N ARG A 53 13.34 4.09 -13.62
CA ARG A 53 13.40 4.23 -12.15
C ARG A 53 12.05 4.63 -11.51
N PHE A 54 11.20 5.35 -12.26
CA PHE A 54 9.90 5.79 -11.76
C PHE A 54 8.92 4.62 -11.64
N LEU A 55 8.89 3.75 -12.65
CA LEU A 55 8.05 2.55 -12.63
C LEU A 55 8.45 1.62 -11.49
N PHE A 56 9.77 1.40 -11.30
CA PHE A 56 10.25 0.56 -10.20
C PHE A 56 9.85 1.15 -8.84
N PHE A 57 10.05 2.44 -8.63
CA PHE A 57 9.67 3.09 -7.38
C PHE A 57 8.16 3.04 -7.15
N GLY A 58 7.36 3.18 -8.22
CA GLY A 58 5.91 3.04 -8.16
C GLY A 58 5.47 1.64 -7.69
N ILE A 59 6.08 0.58 -8.25
CA ILE A 59 5.82 -0.82 -7.84
C ILE A 59 6.26 -1.05 -6.39
N PHE A 60 7.44 -0.57 -6.02
CA PHE A 60 7.97 -0.69 -4.67
C PHE A 60 7.06 -0.01 -3.63
N ASN A 61 6.63 1.21 -3.92
CA ASN A 61 5.69 1.95 -3.08
C ASN A 61 4.33 1.24 -2.98
N ALA A 62 3.84 0.64 -4.09
CA ALA A 62 2.62 -0.17 -4.08
C ALA A 62 2.76 -1.41 -3.17
N ALA A 63 3.90 -2.11 -3.23
CA ALA A 63 4.18 -3.25 -2.37
C ALA A 63 4.22 -2.85 -0.88
N LEU A 64 4.75 -1.67 -0.56
CA LEU A 64 4.73 -1.14 0.80
C LEU A 64 3.32 -0.82 1.29
N PHE A 65 2.47 -0.20 0.46
CA PHE A 65 1.07 0.02 0.82
C PHE A 65 0.35 -1.30 1.07
N PHE A 66 0.53 -2.29 0.19
CA PHE A 66 -0.09 -3.61 0.36
C PHE A 66 0.35 -4.28 1.66
N SER A 67 1.65 -4.31 1.95
CA SER A 67 2.18 -4.89 3.19
C SER A 67 1.64 -4.18 4.43
N LEU A 68 1.60 -2.85 4.41
CA LEU A 68 1.09 -2.04 5.52
C LEU A 68 -0.40 -2.32 5.79
N PHE A 69 -1.22 -2.38 4.74
CA PHE A 69 -2.64 -2.65 4.89
C PHE A 69 -2.91 -4.12 5.24
N LEU A 70 -2.11 -5.06 4.73
CA LEU A 70 -2.20 -6.46 5.12
C LEU A 70 -1.99 -6.62 6.64
N GLU A 71 -0.97 -5.98 7.17
CA GLU A 71 -0.71 -5.95 8.61
C GLU A 71 -1.85 -5.28 9.37
N ALA A 72 -2.34 -4.15 8.87
CA ALA A 72 -3.42 -3.41 9.50
C ALA A 72 -4.70 -4.24 9.62
N PHE A 73 -5.13 -4.93 8.57
CA PHE A 73 -6.31 -5.79 8.60
C PHE A 73 -6.11 -7.06 9.42
N TYR A 74 -4.91 -7.65 9.38
CA TYR A 74 -4.61 -8.84 10.16
C TYR A 74 -4.62 -8.57 11.67
N TYR A 75 -3.96 -7.50 12.08
CA TYR A 75 -3.85 -7.15 13.50
C TYR A 75 -5.06 -6.39 14.05
N SER A 76 -5.88 -5.75 13.22
CA SER A 76 -7.05 -5.02 13.71
C SER A 76 -7.99 -5.89 14.52
N LEU A 77 -8.23 -7.13 14.09
CA LEU A 77 -9.05 -8.09 14.82
C LEU A 77 -8.40 -8.55 16.13
N ALA A 78 -7.10 -8.80 16.13
CA ALA A 78 -6.35 -9.27 17.29
C ALA A 78 -6.18 -8.17 18.36
N LEU A 79 -5.97 -6.92 17.93
CA LEU A 79 -5.78 -5.75 18.79
C LEU A 79 -7.05 -5.36 19.53
N ILE A 80 -8.21 -5.44 18.88
CA ILE A 80 -9.51 -5.14 19.50
C ILE A 80 -9.81 -6.12 20.64
N LEU A 81 -9.31 -7.35 20.55
CA LEU A 81 -9.62 -8.44 21.48
C LEU A 81 -8.63 -8.58 22.66
N SER A 82 -7.40 -8.06 22.57
CA SER A 82 -6.32 -8.46 23.48
C SER A 82 -5.46 -7.36 24.07
N LEU A 83 -5.47 -6.11 23.54
CA LEU A 83 -4.58 -5.04 24.04
C LEU A 83 -5.33 -3.91 24.74
N SER A 84 -4.58 -3.20 25.63
CA SER A 84 -5.09 -1.97 26.23
C SER A 84 -5.37 -0.92 25.14
N TRP A 85 -6.41 -0.14 25.33
CA TRP A 85 -6.83 0.93 24.41
C TRP A 85 -5.68 1.88 24.02
N VAL A 86 -4.71 2.08 24.91
CA VAL A 86 -3.54 2.95 24.70
C VAL A 86 -2.67 2.41 23.54
N PHE A 87 -2.34 1.11 23.56
CA PHE A 87 -1.55 0.49 22.49
C PHE A 87 -2.29 0.50 21.15
N THR A 88 -3.61 0.33 21.19
CA THR A 88 -4.45 0.41 20.00
C THR A 88 -4.39 1.80 19.35
N VAL A 89 -4.48 2.87 20.14
CA VAL A 89 -4.38 4.25 19.64
C VAL A 89 -2.99 4.52 19.05
N PHE A 90 -1.91 4.10 19.72
CA PHE A 90 -0.55 4.26 19.18
C PHE A 90 -0.34 3.50 17.87
N TYR A 91 -0.88 2.30 17.76
CA TYR A 91 -0.83 1.50 16.53
C TYR A 91 -1.51 2.23 15.36
N TRP A 92 -2.73 2.72 15.58
CA TRP A 92 -3.47 3.46 14.54
C TRP A 92 -2.78 4.76 14.15
N LEU A 93 -2.20 5.46 15.11
CA LEU A 93 -1.41 6.66 14.83
C LEU A 93 -0.17 6.34 14.01
N ALA A 94 0.55 5.27 14.35
CA ALA A 94 1.73 4.83 13.60
C ALA A 94 1.37 4.43 12.17
N LEU A 95 0.27 3.69 11.98
CA LEU A 95 -0.25 3.32 10.68
C LEU A 95 -0.60 4.56 9.84
N PHE A 96 -1.34 5.50 10.42
CA PHE A 96 -1.68 6.77 9.77
C PHE A 96 -0.42 7.51 9.30
N LEU A 97 0.55 7.67 10.20
CA LEU A 97 1.82 8.34 9.88
C LEU A 97 2.59 7.60 8.77
N ALA A 98 2.61 6.26 8.78
CA ALA A 98 3.26 5.49 7.73
C ALA A 98 2.62 5.74 6.36
N VAL A 99 1.29 5.77 6.28
CA VAL A 99 0.56 6.11 5.05
C VAL A 99 0.91 7.52 4.56
N VAL A 100 0.90 8.51 5.46
CA VAL A 100 1.29 9.90 5.15
C VAL A 100 2.71 9.97 4.60
N PHE A 101 3.66 9.25 5.21
CA PHE A 101 5.05 9.21 4.75
C PHE A 101 5.19 8.55 3.38
N LEU A 102 4.46 7.47 3.10
CA LEU A 102 4.50 6.80 1.79
C LEU A 102 4.00 7.71 0.67
N PHE A 103 2.92 8.47 0.88
CA PHE A 103 2.46 9.46 -0.08
C PHE A 103 3.45 10.60 -0.26
N LYS A 104 3.95 11.17 0.85
CA LYS A 104 4.92 12.25 0.81
C LYS A 104 6.17 11.84 0.03
N GLU A 105 6.75 10.69 0.34
CA GLU A 105 7.96 10.20 -0.32
C GLU A 105 7.74 9.92 -1.81
N PHE A 106 6.56 9.44 -2.18
CA PHE A 106 6.18 9.24 -3.57
C PHE A 106 6.17 10.57 -4.33
N PHE A 107 5.48 11.60 -3.83
CA PHE A 107 5.41 12.90 -4.50
C PHE A 107 6.77 13.59 -4.59
N GLU A 108 7.58 13.51 -3.54
CA GLU A 108 8.95 14.02 -3.56
C GLU A 108 9.82 13.31 -4.61
N PHE A 109 9.67 11.98 -4.75
CA PHE A 109 10.42 11.20 -5.74
C PHE A 109 10.04 11.59 -7.18
N TYR A 110 8.77 11.87 -7.43
CA TYR A 110 8.28 12.33 -8.74
C TYR A 110 8.59 13.81 -9.02
N GLY A 111 9.31 14.48 -8.12
CA GLY A 111 9.72 15.88 -8.29
C GLY A 111 8.55 16.87 -8.23
N ILE A 112 7.43 16.47 -7.64
CA ILE A 112 6.25 17.32 -7.49
C ILE A 112 6.55 18.34 -6.40
N SER A 113 6.94 19.55 -6.82
CA SER A 113 7.27 20.66 -5.91
C SER A 113 6.02 21.47 -5.58
N LEU A 114 5.35 21.17 -4.49
CA LEU A 114 4.20 21.94 -4.00
C LEU A 114 4.61 23.03 -2.98
N LYS A 115 5.82 23.61 -3.10
CA LYS A 115 6.31 24.72 -2.23
C LYS A 115 5.98 24.49 -0.73
N GLY A 116 6.37 23.35 -0.18
CA GLY A 116 6.14 23.02 1.24
C GLY A 116 4.77 22.43 1.57
N LYS A 117 3.82 22.35 0.63
CA LYS A 117 2.47 21.82 0.86
C LYS A 117 2.37 20.28 0.72
N ILE A 118 3.44 19.59 0.30
CA ILE A 118 3.45 18.13 0.12
C ILE A 118 3.05 17.40 1.42
N GLY A 119 3.53 17.89 2.56
CA GLY A 119 3.15 17.33 3.86
C GLY A 119 1.65 17.42 4.14
N ILE A 120 1.02 18.55 3.80
CA ILE A 120 -0.42 18.75 3.98
C ILE A 120 -1.21 17.80 3.07
N VAL A 121 -0.80 17.68 1.79
CA VAL A 121 -1.41 16.74 0.86
C VAL A 121 -1.30 15.30 1.39
N GLY A 122 -0.11 14.90 1.88
CA GLY A 122 0.08 13.59 2.47
C GLY A 122 -0.85 13.34 3.67
N VAL A 123 -1.04 14.32 4.55
CA VAL A 123 -1.96 14.23 5.69
C VAL A 123 -3.41 14.08 5.23
N VAL A 124 -3.87 14.89 4.28
CA VAL A 124 -5.23 14.79 3.74
C VAL A 124 -5.46 13.41 3.11
N LEU A 125 -4.51 12.91 2.32
CA LEU A 125 -4.60 11.58 1.74
C LEU A 125 -4.57 10.48 2.77
N GLY A 126 -3.76 10.63 3.81
CA GLY A 126 -3.74 9.72 4.95
C GLY A 126 -5.11 9.60 5.60
N PHE A 127 -5.81 10.73 5.80
CA PHE A 127 -7.18 10.74 6.33
C PHE A 127 -8.16 10.01 5.39
N VAL A 128 -8.15 10.31 4.10
CA VAL A 128 -9.03 9.66 3.12
C VAL A 128 -8.81 8.14 3.11
N VAL A 129 -7.55 7.70 3.10
CA VAL A 129 -7.22 6.27 3.13
C VAL A 129 -7.63 5.64 4.46
N PHE A 130 -7.50 6.36 5.57
CA PHE A 130 -7.92 5.87 6.88
C PHE A 130 -9.44 5.71 6.99
N GLU A 131 -10.22 6.66 6.48
CA GLU A 131 -11.68 6.53 6.38
C GLU A 131 -12.08 5.32 5.52
N LEU A 132 -11.41 5.15 4.38
CA LEU A 132 -11.65 4.00 3.52
C LEU A 132 -11.27 2.67 4.19
N PHE A 133 -10.20 2.66 4.98
CA PHE A 133 -9.83 1.49 5.78
C PHE A 133 -10.98 1.10 6.72
N LEU A 134 -11.58 2.06 7.41
CA LEU A 134 -12.75 1.81 8.25
C LEU A 134 -13.92 1.24 7.45
N ILE A 135 -14.26 1.83 6.31
CA ILE A 135 -15.34 1.35 5.44
C ILE A 135 -15.07 -0.10 4.98
N VAL A 136 -13.85 -0.37 4.51
CA VAL A 136 -13.45 -1.70 4.03
C VAL A 136 -13.45 -2.74 5.15
N SER A 137 -13.17 -2.34 6.40
CA SER A 137 -13.23 -3.22 7.57
C SER A 137 -14.64 -3.77 7.86
N PHE A 138 -15.70 -3.08 7.41
CA PHE A 138 -17.09 -3.55 7.53
C PHE A 138 -17.52 -4.44 6.37
N LEU A 139 -16.73 -4.52 5.30
CA LEU A 139 -17.04 -5.41 4.18
C LEU A 139 -16.68 -6.86 4.53
N PRO A 140 -17.44 -7.84 4.07
CA PRO A 140 -17.16 -9.27 4.32
C PRO A 140 -16.03 -9.77 3.42
N LEU A 141 -14.91 -9.06 3.42
CA LEU A 141 -13.69 -9.40 2.69
C LEU A 141 -12.70 -10.06 3.63
N GLY A 142 -12.06 -11.14 3.17
CA GLY A 142 -10.88 -11.65 3.89
C GLY A 142 -9.78 -10.59 3.95
N PHE A 143 -8.96 -10.59 5.00
CA PHE A 143 -7.95 -9.55 5.24
C PHE A 143 -7.00 -9.30 4.05
N VAL A 144 -6.65 -10.34 3.27
CA VAL A 144 -5.82 -10.20 2.04
C VAL A 144 -6.57 -9.41 0.96
N ASN A 145 -7.86 -9.74 0.74
CA ASN A 145 -8.68 -9.06 -0.26
C ASN A 145 -8.98 -7.62 0.15
N ALA A 146 -9.22 -7.38 1.43
CA ALA A 146 -9.40 -6.05 2.00
C ALA A 146 -8.14 -5.20 1.82
N ALA A 147 -6.95 -5.75 2.13
CA ALA A 147 -5.68 -5.09 1.91
C ALA A 147 -5.42 -4.78 0.43
N ALA A 148 -5.69 -5.74 -0.46
CA ALA A 148 -5.54 -5.54 -1.90
C ALA A 148 -6.48 -4.44 -2.43
N PHE A 149 -7.74 -4.44 -2.00
CA PHE A 149 -8.73 -3.44 -2.39
C PHE A 149 -8.34 -2.03 -1.92
N LEU A 150 -7.93 -1.89 -0.66
CA LEU A 150 -7.48 -0.61 -0.11
C LEU A 150 -6.20 -0.11 -0.79
N THR A 151 -5.26 -1.03 -1.10
CA THR A 151 -4.05 -0.71 -1.85
C THR A 151 -4.40 -0.17 -3.22
N LEU A 152 -5.28 -0.86 -3.95
CA LEU A 152 -5.73 -0.43 -5.27
C LEU A 152 -6.33 0.98 -5.23
N PHE A 153 -7.10 1.30 -4.20
CA PHE A 153 -7.68 2.62 -4.01
C PHE A 153 -6.62 3.68 -3.71
N ALA A 154 -5.66 3.36 -2.83
CA ALA A 154 -4.55 4.26 -2.52
C ALA A 154 -3.70 4.58 -3.77
N LEU A 155 -3.46 3.58 -4.63
CA LEU A 155 -2.74 3.75 -5.89
C LEU A 155 -3.53 4.62 -6.88
N LEU A 156 -4.84 4.40 -7.01
CA LEU A 156 -5.70 5.22 -7.87
C LEU A 156 -5.62 6.69 -7.51
N ILE A 157 -5.77 7.03 -6.21
CA ILE A 157 -5.69 8.39 -5.73
C ILE A 157 -4.28 8.96 -5.95
N ARG A 158 -3.24 8.20 -5.61
CA ARG A 158 -1.85 8.57 -5.76
C ARG A 158 -1.52 8.97 -7.19
N ASP A 159 -1.85 8.10 -8.14
CA ASP A 159 -1.48 8.27 -9.54
C ASP A 159 -2.32 9.37 -10.20
N SER A 160 -3.60 9.48 -9.86
CA SER A 160 -4.46 10.58 -10.31
C SER A 160 -3.96 11.95 -9.84
N LEU A 161 -3.55 12.06 -8.57
CA LEU A 161 -3.00 13.31 -8.04
C LEU A 161 -1.61 13.63 -8.62
N ALA A 162 -0.76 12.62 -8.83
CA ALA A 162 0.53 12.84 -9.47
C ALA A 162 0.37 13.41 -10.87
N GLN A 163 -0.55 12.89 -11.68
CA GLN A 163 -0.86 13.41 -13.00
C GLN A 163 -1.49 14.80 -12.94
N HIS A 164 -2.35 15.05 -11.96
CA HIS A 164 -2.93 16.38 -11.77
C HIS A 164 -1.86 17.45 -11.48
N PHE A 165 -0.94 17.15 -10.56
CA PHE A 165 0.12 18.08 -10.19
C PHE A 165 1.16 18.30 -11.29
N GLN A 166 1.32 17.32 -12.19
CA GLN A 166 2.18 17.44 -13.36
C GLN A 166 1.49 18.15 -14.55
N GLY A 167 0.20 18.45 -14.44
CA GLY A 167 -0.58 19.08 -15.50
C GLY A 167 -0.99 18.14 -16.64
N PHE A 168 -0.82 16.82 -16.45
CA PHE A 168 -1.14 15.80 -17.46
C PHE A 168 -2.48 15.10 -17.23
N LEU A 169 -3.25 15.55 -16.23
CA LEU A 169 -4.56 14.97 -15.98
C LEU A 169 -5.50 15.28 -17.14
N ASN A 170 -5.91 14.23 -17.86
CA ASN A 170 -6.86 14.31 -18.94
C ASN A 170 -7.96 13.25 -18.78
N PHE A 171 -9.10 13.46 -19.44
CA PHE A 171 -10.25 12.54 -19.35
C PHE A 171 -9.91 11.09 -19.74
N PRO A 172 -9.17 10.82 -20.84
CA PRO A 172 -8.76 9.44 -21.18
C PRO A 172 -7.93 8.76 -20.10
N PHE A 173 -7.07 9.51 -19.40
CA PHE A 173 -6.29 8.97 -18.28
C PHE A 173 -7.22 8.54 -17.12
N ILE A 174 -8.13 9.42 -16.70
CA ILE A 174 -9.08 9.14 -15.62
C ILE A 174 -9.93 7.91 -15.96
N LEU A 175 -10.45 7.85 -17.19
CA LEU A 175 -11.26 6.72 -17.64
C LEU A 175 -10.49 5.40 -17.60
N ARG A 176 -9.24 5.41 -18.04
CA ARG A 176 -8.36 4.23 -18.00
C ARG A 176 -8.11 3.76 -16.57
N GLU A 177 -7.73 4.66 -15.66
CA GLU A 177 -7.44 4.32 -14.27
C GLU A 177 -8.69 3.81 -13.54
N LEU A 178 -9.85 4.45 -13.79
CA LEU A 178 -11.13 4.01 -13.24
C LEU A 178 -11.53 2.63 -13.78
N THR A 179 -11.30 2.36 -15.06
CA THR A 179 -11.57 1.05 -15.66
C THR A 179 -10.70 -0.03 -15.02
N TYR A 180 -9.41 0.21 -14.83
CA TYR A 180 -8.54 -0.73 -14.12
C TYR A 180 -8.99 -0.95 -12.68
N PHE A 181 -9.33 0.12 -11.97
CA PHE A 181 -9.86 0.02 -10.62
C PHE A 181 -11.11 -0.86 -10.55
N ILE A 182 -12.08 -0.64 -11.43
CA ILE A 182 -13.33 -1.42 -11.47
C ILE A 182 -13.04 -2.88 -11.81
N LEU A 183 -12.23 -3.16 -12.84
CA LEU A 183 -11.92 -4.53 -13.24
C LEU A 183 -11.21 -5.32 -12.14
N VAL A 184 -10.15 -4.74 -11.57
CA VAL A 184 -9.39 -5.41 -10.50
C VAL A 184 -10.23 -5.50 -9.23
N GLY A 185 -11.00 -4.46 -8.90
CA GLY A 185 -11.95 -4.46 -7.79
C GLY A 185 -12.96 -5.60 -7.92
N LEU A 186 -13.57 -5.79 -9.09
CA LEU A 186 -14.49 -6.90 -9.35
C LEU A 186 -13.81 -8.27 -9.16
N ILE A 187 -12.57 -8.43 -9.61
CA ILE A 187 -11.80 -9.67 -9.42
C ILE A 187 -11.58 -9.93 -7.92
N ILE A 188 -11.20 -8.89 -7.15
CA ILE A 188 -10.98 -9.00 -5.70
C ILE A 188 -12.29 -9.41 -5.01
N PHE A 189 -13.41 -8.76 -5.35
CA PHE A 189 -14.72 -9.10 -4.81
C PHE A 189 -15.16 -10.51 -5.20
N ALA A 190 -14.95 -10.94 -6.45
CA ALA A 190 -15.29 -12.28 -6.90
C ALA A 190 -14.42 -13.37 -6.22
N ALA A 191 -13.14 -13.04 -5.97
CA ALA A 191 -12.21 -13.93 -5.26
C ALA A 191 -12.46 -13.98 -3.75
N SER A 192 -13.17 -13.00 -3.18
CA SER A 192 -13.52 -13.01 -1.77
C SER A 192 -14.55 -14.12 -1.53
N ARG A 193 -14.19 -15.06 -0.65
CA ARG A 193 -15.16 -16.04 -0.15
C ARG A 193 -16.14 -15.29 0.75
N TRP A 194 -17.30 -15.03 0.24
CA TRP A 194 -18.44 -14.56 1.04
C TRP A 194 -18.77 -15.69 2.02
N GLY A 195 -18.02 -15.76 3.12
CA GLY A 195 -18.27 -16.73 4.17
C GLY A 195 -19.62 -16.42 4.80
N ILE A 196 -20.60 -17.28 4.49
CA ILE A 196 -21.82 -17.45 5.27
C ILE A 196 -21.46 -18.20 6.53
#